data_f4c9c8fd139d8bf8d795f5ce170b8efa
#
_entry.id   f4c9c8fd139d8bf8d795f5ce170b8efa
#
_cell.length_a   1.000
_cell.length_b   1.000
_cell.length_c   1.000
_cell.angle_alpha   90.00
_cell.angle_beta   90.00
_cell.angle_gamma   90.00
#
_symmetry.space_group_name_H-M   'P 1'
#
loop_
_entity.id
_entity.type
_entity.pdbx_description
1 polymer ?
#
loop_
_entity_poly.entity_id
_entity_poly.type
_entity_poly.pdbx_seq_one_letter_code
_entity_poly.pdbx_strand_id
1 'polypeptide(L)'
;MPPLSIMLKPASSLCNLRCQYCFYADEAAHREQASYGMMSEDTLEAILKRTLAFAEGSCTIVYQGGEPTLAGLDFFCRAMELEQKWNVNGVAIHHSIQTNGMVLNREWAAFFKEHRFLVGLSLDGNRKVHDANRLDPTGQGTFGRVMESLNLLKEYKVEFNVLTVVTRQTVPQIKQIYQFFSRLGVEYQQYIPCLDPLEAVPGKQGYSLDEESYLQFLKNLFDCWYPEAKQGHLRYVRYFIGLMNLLAGNPPGVCEMNGVCSRQYVVEADGSVYPCDFYMLDDWRLGNLTTDSFPELERRRQALGFIEASRIYPPQCRSCKWAPLCRGGCRRDRLAMPDGSLGVNRYCGAFRSFFEYAVPKLMELVRQYSGQ
;
A
#
# COMPACT_ATOMS: atom_id res chain seq x y z
N MET A 1 6.30 -20.03 14.16
CA MET A 1 6.03 -18.58 14.09
C MET A 1 5.04 -18.29 12.97
N PRO A 2 4.34 -17.16 12.98
CA PRO A 2 3.47 -16.82 11.86
C PRO A 2 4.28 -16.55 10.58
N PRO A 3 3.64 -16.59 9.40
CA PRO A 3 4.27 -16.16 8.16
C PRO A 3 4.92 -14.79 8.30
N LEU A 4 6.12 -14.61 7.74
CA LEU A 4 6.87 -13.35 7.81
C LEU A 4 6.58 -12.49 6.57
N SER A 5 6.48 -11.17 6.77
CA SER A 5 6.46 -10.21 5.68
C SER A 5 7.46 -9.11 5.94
N ILE A 6 8.32 -8.85 4.96
CA ILE A 6 9.26 -7.72 4.96
C ILE A 6 9.02 -6.85 3.72
N MET A 7 9.28 -5.56 3.87
CA MET A 7 9.26 -4.60 2.76
C MET A 7 10.64 -3.99 2.62
N LEU A 8 11.24 -4.12 1.44
CA LEU A 8 12.57 -3.60 1.13
C LEU A 8 12.47 -2.31 0.33
N LYS A 9 13.34 -1.35 0.63
CA LYS A 9 13.48 -0.07 -0.05
C LYS A 9 14.82 -0.02 -0.82
N PRO A 10 14.97 -0.78 -1.93
CA PRO A 10 16.27 -0.95 -2.58
C PRO A 10 16.89 0.34 -3.12
N ALA A 11 16.07 1.33 -3.44
CA ALA A 11 16.51 2.64 -3.92
C ALA A 11 16.26 3.75 -2.88
N SER A 12 15.99 3.41 -1.60
CA SER A 12 15.66 4.40 -0.56
C SER A 12 14.57 5.37 -1.05
N SER A 13 14.79 6.68 -0.91
CA SER A 13 13.89 7.73 -1.38
C SER A 13 14.15 8.16 -2.84
N LEU A 14 15.11 7.55 -3.53
CA LEU A 14 15.39 7.88 -4.93
C LEU A 14 14.22 7.50 -5.83
N CYS A 15 13.77 8.46 -6.65
CA CYS A 15 12.66 8.25 -7.58
C CYS A 15 12.87 9.08 -8.85
N ASN A 16 12.46 8.55 -9.98
CA ASN A 16 12.44 9.22 -11.28
C ASN A 16 11.13 9.96 -11.56
N LEU A 17 10.23 10.09 -10.54
CA LEU A 17 9.04 10.93 -10.59
C LEU A 17 9.03 11.97 -9.47
N ARG A 18 8.14 12.97 -9.63
CA ARG A 18 7.86 14.03 -8.64
C ARG A 18 6.36 14.14 -8.43
N CYS A 19 5.76 13.06 -7.88
CA CYS A 19 4.33 13.02 -7.59
C CYS A 19 3.97 14.04 -6.51
N GLN A 20 2.94 14.84 -6.72
CA GLN A 20 2.58 15.95 -5.81
C GLN A 20 2.17 15.49 -4.41
N TYR A 21 1.60 14.31 -4.29
CA TYR A 21 1.09 13.70 -3.05
C TYR A 21 2.02 12.64 -2.46
N CYS A 22 3.29 12.60 -2.88
CA CYS A 22 4.19 11.52 -2.48
C CYS A 22 4.50 11.58 -0.98
N PHE A 23 3.87 10.69 -0.21
CA PHE A 23 4.07 10.61 1.24
C PHE A 23 5.51 10.25 1.59
N TYR A 24 6.15 9.39 0.77
CA TYR A 24 7.50 8.93 1.06
C TYR A 24 8.57 10.00 0.82
N ALA A 25 8.34 10.91 -0.14
CA ALA A 25 9.19 12.09 -0.31
C ALA A 25 9.06 13.05 0.88
N ASP A 26 7.85 13.20 1.43
CA ASP A 26 7.60 13.99 2.64
C ASP A 26 8.29 13.37 3.86
N GLU A 27 8.12 12.07 4.10
CA GLU A 27 8.82 11.36 5.18
C GLU A 27 10.34 11.46 5.07
N ALA A 28 10.87 11.28 3.86
CA ALA A 28 12.30 11.42 3.62
C ALA A 28 12.84 12.81 3.97
N ALA A 29 12.05 13.86 3.72
CA ALA A 29 12.41 15.24 4.07
C ALA A 29 12.41 15.51 5.60
N HIS A 30 11.73 14.66 6.38
CA HIS A 30 11.64 14.76 7.85
C HIS A 30 12.61 13.81 8.59
N ARG A 31 13.54 13.18 7.89
CA ARG A 31 14.58 12.33 8.48
C ARG A 31 15.93 13.06 8.51
N GLU A 32 16.78 12.70 9.49
CA GLU A 32 18.18 13.17 9.52
C GLU A 32 18.92 12.79 8.23
N GLN A 33 18.67 11.57 7.74
CA GLN A 33 19.19 11.08 6.45
C GLN A 33 18.03 10.90 5.47
N ALA A 34 17.87 11.85 4.56
CA ALA A 34 16.78 11.85 3.57
C ALA A 34 16.86 10.65 2.59
N SER A 35 18.06 10.20 2.24
CA SER A 35 18.28 9.04 1.37
C SER A 35 19.52 8.27 1.77
N TYR A 36 19.43 6.96 1.78
CA TYR A 36 20.55 6.04 1.98
C TYR A 36 21.15 5.53 0.65
N GLY A 37 20.68 6.07 -0.48
CA GLY A 37 21.13 5.64 -1.81
C GLY A 37 20.57 4.28 -2.22
N MET A 38 21.34 3.53 -3.01
CA MET A 38 20.98 2.17 -3.41
C MET A 38 21.44 1.15 -2.38
N MET A 39 20.60 0.15 -2.12
CA MET A 39 20.96 -0.97 -1.25
C MET A 39 22.16 -1.74 -1.82
N SER A 40 23.20 -1.93 -1.01
CA SER A 40 24.36 -2.71 -1.43
C SER A 40 24.03 -4.21 -1.46
N GLU A 41 24.80 -4.96 -2.22
CA GLU A 41 24.68 -6.42 -2.29
C GLU A 41 24.91 -7.08 -0.92
N ASP A 42 25.90 -6.59 -0.16
CA ASP A 42 26.19 -7.08 1.20
C ASP A 42 25.02 -6.83 2.15
N THR A 43 24.37 -5.66 2.05
CA THR A 43 23.18 -5.34 2.83
C THR A 43 22.02 -6.27 2.47
N LEU A 44 21.76 -6.46 1.18
CA LEU A 44 20.73 -7.37 0.69
C LEU A 44 20.96 -8.80 1.16
N GLU A 45 22.20 -9.31 1.04
CA GLU A 45 22.55 -10.67 1.49
C GLU A 45 22.34 -10.83 3.01
N ALA A 46 22.80 -9.87 3.81
CA ALA A 46 22.63 -9.90 5.26
C ALA A 46 21.13 -9.92 5.66
N ILE A 47 20.29 -9.10 4.99
CA ILE A 47 18.84 -9.05 5.23
C ILE A 47 18.19 -10.39 4.86
N LEU A 48 18.43 -10.89 3.64
CA LEU A 48 17.80 -12.13 3.15
C LEU A 48 18.20 -13.33 3.99
N LYS A 49 19.49 -13.46 4.33
CA LYS A 49 20.01 -14.52 5.21
C LYS A 49 19.27 -14.54 6.55
N ARG A 50 19.13 -13.39 7.22
CA ARG A 50 18.45 -13.30 8.52
C ARG A 50 16.94 -13.54 8.39
N THR A 51 16.35 -13.00 7.35
CA THR A 51 14.92 -13.12 7.07
C THR A 51 14.53 -14.58 6.86
N LEU A 52 15.23 -15.29 5.97
CA LEU A 52 14.92 -16.67 5.62
C LEU A 52 15.31 -17.67 6.74
N ALA A 53 16.31 -17.33 7.55
CA ALA A 53 16.62 -18.11 8.76
C ALA A 53 15.56 -17.97 9.86
N PHE A 54 14.82 -16.84 9.89
CA PHE A 54 13.80 -16.58 10.91
C PHE A 54 12.38 -16.97 10.44
N ALA A 55 12.10 -16.93 9.13
CA ALA A 55 10.80 -17.21 8.57
C ALA A 55 10.39 -18.68 8.71
N GLU A 56 9.11 -18.94 8.96
CA GLU A 56 8.52 -20.28 9.01
C GLU A 56 7.33 -20.38 8.06
N GLY A 57 7.29 -21.47 7.29
CA GLY A 57 6.25 -21.76 6.32
C GLY A 57 6.30 -20.85 5.10
N SER A 58 6.04 -19.55 5.25
CA SER A 58 6.09 -18.62 4.13
C SER A 58 6.72 -17.27 4.49
N CYS A 59 7.30 -16.62 3.49
CA CYS A 59 7.84 -15.26 3.57
C CYS A 59 7.35 -14.44 2.37
N THR A 60 6.78 -13.25 2.65
CA THR A 60 6.47 -12.28 1.59
C THR A 60 7.53 -11.19 1.57
N ILE A 61 8.17 -10.99 0.44
CA ILE A 61 9.14 -9.93 0.19
C ILE A 61 8.50 -8.90 -0.74
N VAL A 62 8.28 -7.70 -0.20
CA VAL A 62 7.69 -6.58 -0.92
C VAL A 62 8.80 -5.60 -1.29
N TYR A 63 8.91 -5.21 -2.54
CA TYR A 63 9.83 -4.16 -2.97
C TYR A 63 9.05 -2.87 -3.22
N GLN A 64 9.43 -1.80 -2.51
CA GLN A 64 8.78 -0.49 -2.60
C GLN A 64 9.80 0.59 -2.25
N GLY A 65 9.40 1.86 -2.14
CA GLY A 65 10.28 2.95 -1.71
C GLY A 65 10.06 4.19 -2.54
N GLY A 66 11.12 4.84 -3.00
CA GLY A 66 11.06 5.83 -4.05
C GLY A 66 10.58 5.17 -5.35
N GLU A 67 11.50 4.66 -6.14
CA GLU A 67 11.17 3.73 -7.23
C GLU A 67 12.13 2.54 -7.19
N PRO A 68 11.65 1.33 -6.78
CA PRO A 68 12.52 0.18 -6.56
C PRO A 68 13.24 -0.31 -7.81
N THR A 69 12.65 -0.12 -9.01
CA THR A 69 13.28 -0.54 -10.28
C THR A 69 14.54 0.26 -10.64
N LEU A 70 14.79 1.38 -9.97
CA LEU A 70 16.04 2.14 -10.13
C LEU A 70 17.28 1.38 -9.61
N ALA A 71 17.09 0.37 -8.75
CA ALA A 71 18.18 -0.52 -8.35
C ALA A 71 18.71 -1.39 -9.51
N GLY A 72 17.98 -1.46 -10.63
CA GLY A 72 18.36 -2.21 -11.82
C GLY A 72 17.93 -3.68 -11.76
N LEU A 73 17.79 -4.32 -12.91
CA LEU A 73 17.37 -5.72 -13.01
C LEU A 73 18.37 -6.68 -12.36
N ASP A 74 19.68 -6.37 -12.46
CA ASP A 74 20.76 -7.19 -11.87
C ASP A 74 20.61 -7.32 -10.36
N PHE A 75 20.17 -6.26 -9.66
CA PHE A 75 19.87 -6.30 -8.23
C PHE A 75 18.79 -7.35 -7.92
N PHE A 76 17.74 -7.42 -8.71
CA PHE A 76 16.66 -8.39 -8.50
C PHE A 76 17.07 -9.81 -8.89
N CYS A 77 17.87 -9.98 -9.95
CA CYS A 77 18.48 -11.27 -10.28
C CYS A 77 19.34 -11.76 -9.12
N ARG A 78 20.16 -10.87 -8.57
CA ARG A 78 20.98 -11.20 -7.40
C ARG A 78 20.15 -11.54 -6.15
N ALA A 79 19.02 -10.86 -5.95
CA ALA A 79 18.09 -11.21 -4.87
C ALA A 79 17.58 -12.65 -5.00
N MET A 80 17.19 -13.09 -6.21
CA MET A 80 16.75 -14.47 -6.45
C MET A 80 17.86 -15.51 -6.18
N GLU A 81 19.09 -15.23 -6.59
CA GLU A 81 20.25 -16.08 -6.28
C GLU A 81 20.51 -16.21 -4.77
N LEU A 82 20.44 -15.08 -4.06
CA LEU A 82 20.65 -15.04 -2.61
C LEU A 82 19.53 -15.75 -1.86
N GLU A 83 18.28 -15.61 -2.32
CA GLU A 83 17.15 -16.36 -1.77
C GLU A 83 17.36 -17.86 -1.94
N GLN A 84 17.75 -18.32 -3.12
CA GLN A 84 18.08 -19.74 -3.36
C GLN A 84 19.22 -20.21 -2.44
N LYS A 85 20.25 -19.40 -2.26
CA LYS A 85 21.42 -19.71 -1.40
C LYS A 85 21.03 -19.85 0.08
N TRP A 86 20.16 -18.94 0.59
CA TRP A 86 19.88 -18.84 2.01
C TRP A 86 18.56 -19.47 2.47
N ASN A 87 17.70 -19.91 1.55
CA ASN A 87 16.44 -20.59 1.88
C ASN A 87 16.65 -22.07 2.24
N VAL A 88 17.49 -22.32 3.22
CA VAL A 88 17.81 -23.70 3.68
C VAL A 88 16.63 -24.39 4.37
N ASN A 89 15.66 -23.61 4.86
CA ASN A 89 14.47 -24.10 5.56
C ASN A 89 13.31 -24.41 4.60
N GLY A 90 13.46 -24.21 3.29
CA GLY A 90 12.40 -24.46 2.30
C GLY A 90 11.16 -23.57 2.48
N VAL A 91 11.35 -22.33 2.93
CA VAL A 91 10.24 -21.35 3.10
C VAL A 91 9.64 -21.01 1.75
N ALA A 92 8.30 -21.01 1.65
CA ALA A 92 7.61 -20.54 0.45
C ALA A 92 7.74 -19.01 0.34
N ILE A 93 8.48 -18.52 -0.68
CA ILE A 93 8.73 -17.09 -0.88
C ILE A 93 7.73 -16.54 -1.89
N HIS A 94 7.11 -15.40 -1.55
CA HIS A 94 6.20 -14.66 -2.41
C HIS A 94 6.75 -13.27 -2.66
N HIS A 95 6.82 -12.86 -3.92
CA HIS A 95 7.36 -11.56 -4.32
C HIS A 95 6.26 -10.60 -4.74
N SER A 96 6.38 -9.35 -4.30
CA SER A 96 5.59 -8.26 -4.87
C SER A 96 6.45 -7.00 -5.01
N ILE A 97 6.11 -6.18 -5.99
CA ILE A 97 6.77 -4.91 -6.24
C ILE A 97 5.74 -3.83 -6.51
N GLN A 98 5.90 -2.67 -5.86
CA GLN A 98 5.13 -1.48 -6.19
C GLN A 98 6.01 -0.56 -7.03
N THR A 99 5.61 -0.28 -8.27
CA THR A 99 6.39 0.52 -9.21
C THR A 99 5.56 1.58 -9.92
N ASN A 100 6.19 2.67 -10.29
CA ASN A 100 5.62 3.68 -11.16
C ASN A 100 5.61 3.28 -12.66
N GLY A 101 6.27 2.19 -13.02
CA GLY A 101 6.28 1.62 -14.35
C GLY A 101 7.20 2.32 -15.37
N MET A 102 7.91 3.38 -15.00
CA MET A 102 8.71 4.18 -15.94
C MET A 102 9.89 3.42 -16.56
N VAL A 103 10.43 2.42 -15.87
CA VAL A 103 11.63 1.67 -16.29
C VAL A 103 11.27 0.35 -17.00
N LEU A 104 10.03 -0.15 -16.84
CA LEU A 104 9.66 -1.47 -17.29
C LEU A 104 9.82 -1.64 -18.82
N ASN A 105 10.54 -2.68 -19.20
CA ASN A 105 10.72 -3.11 -20.58
C ASN A 105 10.41 -4.62 -20.71
N ARG A 106 10.72 -5.23 -21.84
CA ARG A 106 10.47 -6.67 -22.09
C ARG A 106 11.26 -7.57 -21.15
N GLU A 107 12.48 -7.20 -20.76
CA GLU A 107 13.32 -7.97 -19.84
C GLU A 107 12.71 -7.98 -18.43
N TRP A 108 12.26 -6.82 -17.93
CA TRP A 108 11.53 -6.72 -16.68
C TRP A 108 10.24 -7.55 -16.67
N ALA A 109 9.45 -7.48 -17.77
CA ALA A 109 8.21 -8.24 -17.85
C ALA A 109 8.46 -9.76 -17.86
N ALA A 110 9.50 -10.21 -18.56
CA ALA A 110 9.94 -11.60 -18.58
C ALA A 110 10.37 -12.06 -17.15
N PHE A 111 11.22 -11.26 -16.50
CA PHE A 111 11.67 -11.52 -15.13
C PHE A 111 10.51 -11.63 -14.15
N PHE A 112 9.59 -10.68 -14.14
CA PHE A 112 8.43 -10.73 -13.25
C PHE A 112 7.56 -11.96 -13.50
N LYS A 113 7.40 -12.38 -14.75
CA LYS A 113 6.66 -13.59 -15.09
C LYS A 113 7.35 -14.85 -14.61
N GLU A 114 8.65 -14.97 -14.85
CA GLU A 114 9.48 -16.12 -14.46
C GLU A 114 9.46 -16.32 -12.95
N HIS A 115 9.69 -15.24 -12.18
CA HIS A 115 9.77 -15.27 -10.73
C HIS A 115 8.42 -15.01 -10.03
N ARG A 116 7.30 -15.02 -10.78
CA ARG A 116 5.93 -14.91 -10.25
C ARG A 116 5.71 -13.69 -9.35
N PHE A 117 6.24 -12.55 -9.75
CA PHE A 117 5.99 -11.30 -9.03
C PHE A 117 4.53 -10.86 -9.18
N LEU A 118 3.93 -10.40 -8.08
CA LEU A 118 2.74 -9.56 -8.11
C LEU A 118 3.18 -8.10 -8.29
N VAL A 119 2.83 -7.49 -9.41
CA VAL A 119 3.21 -6.11 -9.71
C VAL A 119 2.08 -5.14 -9.38
N GLY A 120 2.32 -4.24 -8.43
CA GLY A 120 1.47 -3.08 -8.19
C GLY A 120 1.89 -1.95 -9.14
N LEU A 121 1.10 -1.68 -10.18
CA LEU A 121 1.39 -0.60 -11.11
C LEU A 121 0.69 0.69 -10.66
N SER A 122 1.47 1.75 -10.46
CA SER A 122 0.94 3.06 -10.09
C SER A 122 0.30 3.77 -11.29
N LEU A 123 -1.04 3.84 -11.32
CA LEU A 123 -1.78 4.51 -12.40
C LEU A 123 -3.03 5.20 -11.86
N ASP A 124 -3.10 6.52 -11.93
CA ASP A 124 -4.19 7.31 -11.33
C ASP A 124 -5.40 7.49 -12.26
N GLY A 125 -5.65 6.54 -13.14
CA GLY A 125 -6.78 6.55 -14.05
C GLY A 125 -6.43 7.07 -15.44
N ASN A 126 -7.26 7.97 -16.00
CA ASN A 126 -7.04 8.51 -17.34
C ASN A 126 -5.87 9.54 -17.36
N ARG A 127 -5.40 9.88 -18.57
CA ARG A 127 -4.28 10.81 -18.78
C ARG A 127 -4.41 12.12 -17.99
N LYS A 128 -5.61 12.71 -17.99
CA LYS A 128 -5.84 14.00 -17.34
C LYS A 128 -5.55 13.96 -15.84
N VAL A 129 -6.01 12.91 -15.14
CA VAL A 129 -5.82 12.77 -13.69
C VAL A 129 -4.40 12.30 -13.39
N HIS A 130 -3.88 11.36 -14.16
CA HIS A 130 -2.54 10.84 -13.96
C HIS A 130 -1.47 11.93 -14.14
N ASP A 131 -1.49 12.62 -15.29
CA ASP A 131 -0.50 13.65 -15.62
C ASP A 131 -0.67 14.94 -14.81
N ALA A 132 -1.78 15.12 -14.08
CA ALA A 132 -1.90 16.22 -13.12
C ALA A 132 -1.08 16.02 -11.85
N ASN A 133 -0.73 14.77 -11.50
CA ASN A 133 -0.09 14.46 -10.24
C ASN A 133 1.26 13.73 -10.39
N ARG A 134 1.38 12.83 -11.39
CA ARG A 134 2.58 12.00 -11.58
C ARG A 134 3.44 12.56 -12.70
N LEU A 135 4.29 13.50 -12.32
CA LEU A 135 5.19 14.19 -13.25
C LEU A 135 6.60 13.64 -13.13
N ASP A 136 7.33 13.69 -14.25
CA ASP A 136 8.77 13.45 -14.24
C ASP A 136 9.52 14.67 -13.64
N PRO A 137 10.84 14.60 -13.46
CA PRO A 137 11.62 15.72 -12.93
C PRO A 137 11.59 16.99 -13.80
N THR A 138 11.19 16.88 -15.08
CA THR A 138 11.07 18.02 -16.02
C THR A 138 9.66 18.63 -16.04
N GLY A 139 8.73 18.05 -15.24
CA GLY A 139 7.33 18.47 -15.18
C GLY A 139 6.45 17.91 -16.29
N GLN A 140 6.93 16.88 -17.03
CA GLN A 140 6.15 16.23 -18.08
C GLN A 140 5.28 15.11 -17.50
N GLY A 141 4.08 14.92 -18.09
CA GLY A 141 3.18 13.82 -17.74
C GLY A 141 3.73 12.45 -18.16
N THR A 142 3.45 11.44 -17.37
CA THR A 142 4.03 10.09 -17.50
C THR A 142 3.05 9.02 -17.96
N PHE A 143 1.78 9.37 -18.15
CA PHE A 143 0.71 8.44 -18.52
C PHE A 143 1.04 7.54 -19.72
N GLY A 144 1.60 8.10 -20.80
CA GLY A 144 1.93 7.33 -22.00
C GLY A 144 2.87 6.18 -21.68
N ARG A 145 3.95 6.47 -20.96
CA ARG A 145 4.97 5.47 -20.59
C ARG A 145 4.42 4.39 -19.64
N VAL A 146 3.57 4.79 -18.67
CA VAL A 146 2.93 3.83 -17.76
C VAL A 146 1.94 2.92 -18.51
N MET A 147 1.24 3.43 -19.52
CA MET A 147 0.37 2.61 -20.38
C MET A 147 1.15 1.60 -21.22
N GLU A 148 2.35 1.93 -21.70
CA GLU A 148 3.24 0.96 -22.34
C GLU A 148 3.61 -0.17 -21.39
N SER A 149 3.94 0.16 -20.13
CA SER A 149 4.25 -0.80 -19.09
C SER A 149 3.07 -1.70 -18.75
N LEU A 150 1.86 -1.15 -18.66
CA LEU A 150 0.63 -1.93 -18.46
C LEU A 150 0.42 -2.94 -19.60
N ASN A 151 0.65 -2.51 -20.85
CA ASN A 151 0.53 -3.39 -22.02
C ASN A 151 1.57 -4.51 -21.99
N LEU A 152 2.82 -4.23 -21.60
CA LEU A 152 3.86 -5.25 -21.41
C LEU A 152 3.48 -6.27 -20.34
N LEU A 153 3.00 -5.83 -19.18
CA LEU A 153 2.54 -6.75 -18.11
C LEU A 153 1.42 -7.68 -18.62
N LYS A 154 0.50 -7.17 -19.43
CA LYS A 154 -0.57 -7.96 -20.05
C LYS A 154 -0.03 -8.92 -21.12
N GLU A 155 0.85 -8.44 -22.03
CA GLU A 155 1.48 -9.25 -23.08
C GLU A 155 2.19 -10.48 -22.47
N TYR A 156 2.97 -10.26 -21.40
CA TYR A 156 3.72 -11.31 -20.71
C TYR A 156 2.89 -12.10 -19.68
N LYS A 157 1.61 -11.75 -19.49
CA LYS A 157 0.71 -12.39 -18.51
C LYS A 157 1.30 -12.35 -17.09
N VAL A 158 1.90 -11.25 -16.73
CA VAL A 158 2.36 -10.98 -15.37
C VAL A 158 1.13 -10.70 -14.50
N GLU A 159 1.11 -11.20 -13.28
CA GLU A 159 0.06 -10.84 -12.30
C GLU A 159 0.26 -9.41 -11.84
N PHE A 160 -0.78 -8.59 -11.98
CA PHE A 160 -0.69 -7.18 -11.56
C PHE A 160 -2.01 -6.66 -11.00
N ASN A 161 -1.89 -5.65 -10.17
CA ASN A 161 -2.98 -4.76 -9.79
C ASN A 161 -2.63 -3.31 -10.17
N VAL A 162 -3.64 -2.48 -10.28
CA VAL A 162 -3.46 -1.03 -10.42
C VAL A 162 -3.71 -0.37 -9.09
N LEU A 163 -2.77 0.49 -8.68
CA LEU A 163 -2.86 1.33 -7.51
C LEU A 163 -3.08 2.78 -7.93
N THR A 164 -4.22 3.34 -7.53
CA THR A 164 -4.63 4.72 -7.77
C THR A 164 -4.62 5.50 -6.48
N VAL A 165 -3.88 6.60 -6.43
CA VAL A 165 -3.98 7.56 -5.32
C VAL A 165 -5.18 8.47 -5.56
N VAL A 166 -6.09 8.47 -4.60
CA VAL A 166 -7.30 9.29 -4.64
C VAL A 166 -6.99 10.66 -4.09
N THR A 167 -7.10 11.67 -4.93
CA THR A 167 -6.94 13.09 -4.61
C THR A 167 -8.25 13.83 -4.83
N ARG A 168 -8.32 15.09 -4.43
CA ARG A 168 -9.48 15.95 -4.73
C ARG A 168 -9.77 16.03 -6.22
N GLN A 169 -8.74 15.97 -7.08
CA GLN A 169 -8.90 15.97 -8.54
C GLN A 169 -9.46 14.64 -9.08
N THR A 170 -9.18 13.53 -8.37
CA THR A 170 -9.68 12.19 -8.73
C THR A 170 -11.19 12.06 -8.52
N VAL A 171 -11.72 12.67 -7.45
CA VAL A 171 -13.11 12.49 -7.02
C VAL A 171 -14.14 12.75 -8.13
N PRO A 172 -14.12 13.89 -8.84
CA PRO A 172 -15.09 14.15 -9.91
C PRO A 172 -14.91 13.24 -11.14
N GLN A 173 -13.78 12.58 -11.28
CA GLN A 173 -13.43 11.72 -12.41
C GLN A 173 -13.59 10.22 -12.13
N ILE A 174 -13.94 9.83 -10.89
CA ILE A 174 -13.88 8.43 -10.47
C ILE A 174 -14.72 7.47 -11.31
N LYS A 175 -15.89 7.92 -11.81
CA LYS A 175 -16.73 7.11 -12.70
C LYS A 175 -16.03 6.83 -14.03
N GLN A 176 -15.40 7.86 -14.62
CA GLN A 176 -14.63 7.72 -15.86
C GLN A 176 -13.38 6.87 -15.65
N ILE A 177 -12.72 6.99 -14.50
CA ILE A 177 -11.55 6.19 -14.13
C ILE A 177 -11.93 4.71 -14.00
N TYR A 178 -13.00 4.40 -13.28
CA TYR A 178 -13.50 3.03 -13.14
C TYR A 178 -13.85 2.41 -14.50
N GLN A 179 -14.58 3.13 -15.34
CA GLN A 179 -14.91 2.70 -16.70
C GLN A 179 -13.67 2.55 -17.59
N PHE A 180 -12.67 3.41 -17.43
CA PHE A 180 -11.40 3.31 -18.14
C PHE A 180 -10.67 2.01 -17.76
N PHE A 181 -10.54 1.70 -16.48
CA PHE A 181 -9.94 0.44 -16.04
C PHE A 181 -10.74 -0.78 -16.46
N SER A 182 -12.07 -0.70 -16.43
CA SER A 182 -12.96 -1.77 -16.90
C SER A 182 -12.71 -2.09 -18.38
N ARG A 183 -12.64 -1.05 -19.24
CA ARG A 183 -12.32 -1.23 -20.68
C ARG A 183 -10.92 -1.78 -20.93
N LEU A 184 -9.98 -1.47 -20.07
CA LEU A 184 -8.63 -2.05 -20.13
C LEU A 184 -8.57 -3.48 -19.56
N GLY A 185 -9.65 -4.03 -19.02
CA GLY A 185 -9.66 -5.36 -18.40
C GLY A 185 -8.79 -5.43 -17.12
N VAL A 186 -8.70 -4.31 -16.38
CA VAL A 186 -8.01 -4.29 -15.08
C VAL A 186 -8.97 -4.82 -14.02
N GLU A 187 -8.77 -6.06 -13.62
CA GLU A 187 -9.64 -6.75 -12.65
C GLU A 187 -9.30 -6.42 -11.19
N TYR A 188 -8.05 -6.14 -10.87
CA TYR A 188 -7.57 -5.87 -9.52
C TYR A 188 -7.25 -4.38 -9.37
N GLN A 189 -8.09 -3.67 -8.59
CA GLN A 189 -8.02 -2.23 -8.42
C GLN A 189 -7.87 -1.88 -6.93
N GLN A 190 -6.89 -1.04 -6.63
CA GLN A 190 -6.68 -0.51 -5.31
C GLN A 190 -6.73 1.02 -5.36
N TYR A 191 -7.59 1.60 -4.54
CA TYR A 191 -7.76 3.05 -4.41
C TYR A 191 -7.32 3.45 -3.01
N ILE A 192 -6.33 4.33 -2.91
CA ILE A 192 -5.74 4.76 -1.63
C ILE A 192 -5.94 6.26 -1.49
N PRO A 193 -6.59 6.75 -0.41
CA PRO A 193 -6.68 8.19 -0.17
C PRO A 193 -5.28 8.79 -0.02
N CYS A 194 -5.05 9.95 -0.65
CA CYS A 194 -3.79 10.67 -0.50
C CYS A 194 -3.57 11.06 0.97
N LEU A 195 -2.32 11.02 1.40
CA LEU A 195 -1.91 11.54 2.70
C LEU A 195 -1.55 13.02 2.59
N ASP A 196 -1.84 13.78 3.63
CA ASP A 196 -1.31 15.13 3.78
C ASP A 196 0.12 15.05 4.33
N PRO A 197 0.98 16.05 4.09
CA PRO A 197 2.30 16.13 4.67
C PRO A 197 2.24 16.08 6.21
N LEU A 198 3.31 15.59 6.84
CA LEU A 198 3.37 15.31 8.27
C LEU A 198 3.06 16.54 9.14
N GLU A 199 3.56 17.71 8.76
CA GLU A 199 3.37 18.96 9.51
C GLU A 199 2.22 19.83 8.98
N ALA A 200 1.52 19.38 7.93
CA ALA A 200 0.45 20.16 7.34
C ALA A 200 -0.87 20.00 8.10
N VAL A 201 -1.67 21.03 8.08
CA VAL A 201 -3.07 20.93 8.52
C VAL A 201 -3.83 20.00 7.56
N PRO A 202 -4.43 18.91 8.05
CA PRO A 202 -5.12 17.95 7.21
C PRO A 202 -6.22 18.59 6.34
N GLY A 203 -6.28 18.19 5.07
CA GLY A 203 -7.30 18.65 4.12
C GLY A 203 -6.99 20.00 3.45
N LYS A 204 -5.82 20.62 3.69
CA LYS A 204 -5.51 21.97 3.21
C LYS A 204 -4.59 22.02 1.98
N GLN A 205 -3.99 20.93 1.55
CA GLN A 205 -3.24 20.91 0.29
C GLN A 205 -4.19 20.92 -0.91
N GLY A 206 -3.74 21.41 -2.06
CA GLY A 206 -4.56 21.46 -3.27
C GLY A 206 -5.09 20.11 -3.76
N TYR A 207 -4.38 19.03 -3.42
CA TYR A 207 -4.75 17.64 -3.72
C TYR A 207 -5.50 16.93 -2.57
N SER A 208 -5.50 17.49 -1.36
CA SER A 208 -6.03 16.83 -0.17
C SER A 208 -7.51 16.48 -0.28
N LEU A 209 -7.86 15.38 0.35
CA LEU A 209 -9.26 15.00 0.58
C LEU A 209 -9.74 15.58 1.90
N ASP A 210 -10.98 16.08 1.89
CA ASP A 210 -11.78 16.30 3.09
C ASP A 210 -12.82 15.18 3.25
N GLU A 211 -13.58 15.23 4.32
CA GLU A 211 -14.59 14.23 4.64
C GLU A 211 -15.68 14.14 3.56
N GLU A 212 -16.12 15.26 3.02
CA GLU A 212 -17.17 15.32 2.01
C GLU A 212 -16.71 14.74 0.66
N SER A 213 -15.54 15.15 0.19
CA SER A 213 -14.96 14.63 -1.06
C SER A 213 -14.63 13.14 -0.96
N TYR A 214 -14.19 12.66 0.20
CA TYR A 214 -13.95 11.24 0.40
C TYR A 214 -15.26 10.43 0.41
N LEU A 215 -16.32 10.93 1.02
CA LEU A 215 -17.66 10.32 0.94
C LEU A 215 -18.17 10.24 -0.49
N GLN A 216 -18.02 11.35 -1.25
CA GLN A 216 -18.42 11.39 -2.65
C GLN A 216 -17.65 10.38 -3.50
N PHE A 217 -16.34 10.27 -3.27
CA PHE A 217 -15.50 9.25 -3.90
C PHE A 217 -16.04 7.84 -3.63
N LEU A 218 -16.23 7.47 -2.36
CA LEU A 218 -16.69 6.13 -1.97
C LEU A 218 -18.04 5.79 -2.60
N LYS A 219 -19.01 6.71 -2.55
CA LYS A 219 -20.34 6.49 -3.15
C LYS A 219 -20.27 6.35 -4.67
N ASN A 220 -19.57 7.26 -5.34
CA ASN A 220 -19.48 7.24 -6.80
C ASN A 220 -18.77 6.00 -7.33
N LEU A 221 -17.72 5.54 -6.65
CA LEU A 221 -17.02 4.28 -7.00
C LEU A 221 -17.93 3.08 -6.75
N PHE A 222 -18.62 3.05 -5.61
CA PHE A 222 -19.53 1.97 -5.25
C PHE A 222 -20.71 1.86 -6.23
N ASP A 223 -21.26 2.99 -6.69
CA ASP A 223 -22.35 3.02 -7.66
C ASP A 223 -21.95 2.53 -9.05
N CYS A 224 -20.66 2.53 -9.38
CA CYS A 224 -20.15 1.89 -10.60
C CYS A 224 -19.95 0.39 -10.38
N TRP A 225 -19.38 0.01 -9.24
CA TRP A 225 -18.95 -1.35 -8.94
C TRP A 225 -20.13 -2.29 -8.57
N TYR A 226 -21.08 -1.80 -7.76
CA TYR A 226 -22.17 -2.63 -7.23
C TYR A 226 -23.08 -3.25 -8.31
N PRO A 227 -23.51 -2.53 -9.37
CA PRO A 227 -24.31 -3.12 -10.42
C PRO A 227 -23.61 -4.25 -11.17
N GLU A 228 -22.31 -4.13 -11.47
CA GLU A 228 -21.51 -5.19 -12.09
C GLU A 228 -21.40 -6.41 -11.17
N ALA A 229 -21.11 -6.19 -9.89
CA ALA A 229 -21.04 -7.25 -8.89
C ALA A 229 -22.37 -7.99 -8.74
N LYS A 230 -23.50 -7.28 -8.74
CA LYS A 230 -24.84 -7.88 -8.67
C LYS A 230 -25.16 -8.74 -9.88
N GLN A 231 -24.63 -8.43 -11.05
CA GLN A 231 -24.78 -9.19 -12.29
C GLN A 231 -23.79 -10.38 -12.39
N GLY A 232 -22.99 -10.65 -11.37
CA GLY A 232 -22.04 -11.77 -11.33
C GLY A 232 -20.62 -11.41 -11.71
N HIS A 233 -20.34 -10.14 -12.07
CA HIS A 233 -19.00 -9.68 -12.37
C HIS A 233 -18.38 -8.96 -11.14
N LEU A 234 -17.86 -9.75 -10.21
CA LEU A 234 -17.24 -9.25 -8.98
C LEU A 234 -15.79 -8.82 -9.23
N ARG A 235 -15.62 -7.61 -9.78
CA ARG A 235 -14.30 -6.99 -9.94
C ARG A 235 -13.66 -6.73 -8.58
N TYR A 236 -12.37 -7.05 -8.43
CA TYR A 236 -11.66 -6.92 -7.17
C TYR A 236 -11.30 -5.44 -6.88
N VAL A 237 -12.26 -4.70 -6.31
CA VAL A 237 -11.99 -3.40 -5.70
C VAL A 237 -11.66 -3.63 -4.24
N ARG A 238 -10.37 -3.53 -3.89
CA ARG A 238 -9.80 -4.00 -2.62
C ARG A 238 -10.59 -3.58 -1.37
N TYR A 239 -11.00 -2.31 -1.30
CA TYR A 239 -11.75 -1.80 -0.16
C TYR A 239 -13.14 -2.44 -0.02
N PHE A 240 -13.88 -2.60 -1.12
CA PHE A 240 -15.22 -3.19 -1.09
C PHE A 240 -15.18 -4.70 -0.82
N ILE A 241 -14.20 -5.40 -1.38
CA ILE A 241 -13.96 -6.82 -1.06
C ILE A 241 -13.59 -6.97 0.42
N GLY A 242 -12.77 -6.08 0.97
CA GLY A 242 -12.46 -6.06 2.41
C GLY A 242 -13.70 -5.88 3.29
N LEU A 243 -14.62 -4.98 2.90
CA LEU A 243 -15.92 -4.82 3.60
C LEU A 243 -16.80 -6.08 3.50
N MET A 244 -16.88 -6.71 2.32
CA MET A 244 -17.61 -7.96 2.16
C MET A 244 -17.02 -9.07 3.05
N ASN A 245 -15.71 -9.19 3.10
CA ASN A 245 -15.03 -10.14 3.98
C ASN A 245 -15.40 -9.89 5.45
N LEU A 246 -15.34 -8.65 5.93
CA LEU A 246 -15.72 -8.30 7.30
C LEU A 246 -17.20 -8.64 7.58
N LEU A 247 -18.10 -8.35 6.66
CA LEU A 247 -19.52 -8.67 6.79
C LEU A 247 -19.79 -10.18 6.78
N ALA A 248 -18.93 -10.96 6.11
CA ALA A 248 -18.96 -12.43 6.11
C ALA A 248 -18.24 -13.06 7.33
N GLY A 249 -17.67 -12.25 8.24
CA GLY A 249 -16.92 -12.73 9.41
C GLY A 249 -15.46 -13.12 9.12
N ASN A 250 -14.94 -12.79 7.95
CA ASN A 250 -13.57 -13.08 7.52
C ASN A 250 -12.62 -11.90 7.75
N PRO A 251 -11.30 -12.14 7.80
CA PRO A 251 -10.31 -11.06 7.80
C PRO A 251 -10.43 -10.18 6.54
N PRO A 252 -10.28 -8.84 6.66
CA PRO A 252 -10.48 -7.92 5.54
C PRO A 252 -9.40 -8.02 4.44
N GLY A 253 -8.22 -8.59 4.78
CA GLY A 253 -7.08 -8.68 3.86
C GLY A 253 -6.33 -7.37 3.64
N VAL A 254 -6.67 -6.30 4.37
CA VAL A 254 -6.04 -4.99 4.28
C VAL A 254 -5.75 -4.43 5.68
N CYS A 255 -4.57 -3.80 5.83
CA CYS A 255 -4.07 -3.35 7.13
C CYS A 255 -4.98 -2.31 7.78
N GLU A 256 -5.42 -1.32 7.02
CA GLU A 256 -6.25 -0.21 7.52
C GLU A 256 -7.63 -0.65 8.03
N MET A 257 -8.09 -1.83 7.68
CA MET A 257 -9.37 -2.38 8.13
C MET A 257 -9.24 -3.37 9.29
N ASN A 258 -8.03 -3.64 9.78
CA ASN A 258 -7.82 -4.57 10.91
C ASN A 258 -8.15 -3.96 12.27
N GLY A 259 -8.16 -2.63 12.38
CA GLY A 259 -8.42 -1.93 13.64
C GLY A 259 -7.21 -1.85 14.57
N VAL A 260 -6.12 -2.48 14.19
CA VAL A 260 -4.83 -2.47 14.89
C VAL A 260 -3.72 -2.53 13.85
N CYS A 261 -2.63 -1.82 14.09
CA CYS A 261 -1.46 -1.85 13.20
C CYS A 261 -0.90 -3.27 13.10
N SER A 262 -0.59 -3.69 11.88
CA SER A 262 0.03 -4.98 11.61
C SER A 262 1.51 -4.94 12.01
N ARG A 263 2.06 -6.11 12.32
CA ARG A 263 3.49 -6.28 12.48
C ARG A 263 4.15 -6.26 11.11
N GLN A 264 4.83 -5.18 10.78
CA GLN A 264 5.58 -5.01 9.54
C GLN A 264 7.06 -4.77 9.84
N TYR A 265 7.91 -5.12 8.89
CA TYR A 265 9.33 -4.80 8.89
C TYR A 265 9.63 -4.09 7.57
N VAL A 266 9.68 -2.77 7.63
CA VAL A 266 10.05 -1.95 6.48
C VAL A 266 11.54 -1.64 6.59
N VAL A 267 12.29 -2.09 5.60
CA VAL A 267 13.76 -2.11 5.64
C VAL A 267 14.31 -1.15 4.61
N GLU A 268 15.02 -0.13 5.08
CA GLU A 268 15.68 0.89 4.27
C GLU A 268 16.94 0.34 3.58
N ALA A 269 17.49 1.08 2.62
CA ALA A 269 18.63 0.64 1.82
C ALA A 269 19.91 0.38 2.63
N ASP A 270 20.05 1.00 3.81
CA ASP A 270 21.15 0.73 4.77
C ASP A 270 20.87 -0.43 5.74
N GLY A 271 19.70 -1.08 5.62
CA GLY A 271 19.24 -2.13 6.52
C GLY A 271 18.47 -1.63 7.75
N SER A 272 18.29 -0.33 7.94
CA SER A 272 17.47 0.24 9.03
C SER A 272 16.02 -0.21 8.92
N VAL A 273 15.41 -0.57 10.05
CA VAL A 273 14.07 -1.17 10.10
C VAL A 273 13.08 -0.24 10.78
N TYR A 274 11.89 -0.13 10.19
CA TYR A 274 10.78 0.70 10.66
C TYR A 274 9.49 -0.11 10.82
N PRO A 275 8.55 0.31 11.67
CA PRO A 275 7.33 -0.46 11.98
C PRO A 275 6.27 -0.40 10.88
N CYS A 276 6.30 0.61 10.01
CA CYS A 276 5.29 0.85 8.99
C CYS A 276 5.87 1.74 7.88
N ASP A 277 5.38 1.56 6.65
CA ASP A 277 5.73 2.36 5.48
C ASP A 277 5.40 3.86 5.64
N PHE A 278 4.39 4.18 6.46
CA PHE A 278 3.96 5.55 6.77
C PHE A 278 4.60 6.14 8.04
N TYR A 279 5.62 5.50 8.58
CA TYR A 279 6.33 5.91 9.78
C TYR A 279 7.83 5.58 9.68
N MET A 280 8.41 5.89 8.52
CA MET A 280 9.85 5.74 8.29
C MET A 280 10.59 7.01 8.77
N LEU A 281 10.42 7.34 10.04
CA LEU A 281 10.98 8.49 10.73
C LEU A 281 11.94 8.02 11.83
N ASP A 282 12.93 8.83 12.17
CA ASP A 282 14.02 8.45 13.09
C ASP A 282 13.51 8.00 14.45
N ASP A 283 12.48 8.65 15.00
CA ASP A 283 11.84 8.28 16.27
C ASP A 283 11.18 6.89 16.27
N TRP A 284 10.86 6.36 15.09
CA TRP A 284 10.22 5.05 14.93
C TRP A 284 11.18 3.95 14.50
N ARG A 285 12.48 4.23 14.44
CA ARG A 285 13.47 3.24 14.02
C ARG A 285 13.56 2.10 15.03
N LEU A 286 13.34 0.87 14.55
CA LEU A 286 13.38 -0.36 15.35
C LEU A 286 14.81 -0.91 15.51
N GLY A 287 15.72 -0.59 14.61
CA GLY A 287 17.09 -1.08 14.58
C GLY A 287 17.59 -1.24 13.16
N ASN A 288 18.53 -2.18 12.96
CA ASN A 288 19.13 -2.46 11.65
C ASN A 288 19.22 -3.96 11.42
N LEU A 289 18.62 -4.49 10.35
CA LEU A 289 18.52 -5.93 10.09
C LEU A 289 19.85 -6.55 9.58
N THR A 290 20.87 -5.73 9.29
CA THR A 290 22.23 -6.25 9.02
C THR A 290 22.95 -6.71 10.30
N THR A 291 22.56 -6.19 11.47
CA THR A 291 23.18 -6.46 12.77
C THR A 291 22.21 -7.05 13.78
N ASP A 292 21.00 -6.52 13.86
CA ASP A 292 20.02 -6.90 14.88
C ASP A 292 19.23 -8.17 14.48
N SER A 293 18.75 -8.91 15.47
CA SER A 293 17.84 -10.04 15.28
C SER A 293 16.37 -9.58 15.30
N PHE A 294 15.46 -10.37 14.70
CA PHE A 294 14.02 -10.10 14.77
C PHE A 294 13.47 -9.98 16.21
N PRO A 295 13.88 -10.83 17.18
CA PRO A 295 13.49 -10.64 18.58
C PRO A 295 13.91 -9.28 19.18
N GLU A 296 15.08 -8.74 18.79
CA GLU A 296 15.53 -7.42 19.22
C GLU A 296 14.69 -6.30 18.62
N LEU A 297 14.39 -6.39 17.32
CA LEU A 297 13.48 -5.46 16.66
C LEU A 297 12.10 -5.46 17.32
N GLU A 298 11.58 -6.63 17.70
CA GLU A 298 10.29 -6.73 18.39
C GLU A 298 10.31 -6.14 19.79
N ARG A 299 11.37 -6.32 20.57
CA ARG A 299 11.49 -5.65 21.88
C ARG A 299 11.46 -4.13 21.74
N ARG A 300 12.15 -3.56 20.74
CA ARG A 300 12.14 -2.12 20.48
C ARG A 300 10.77 -1.64 19.99
N ARG A 301 10.08 -2.41 19.14
CA ARG A 301 8.71 -2.12 18.70
C ARG A 301 7.74 -2.05 19.88
N GLN A 302 7.86 -2.99 20.83
CA GLN A 302 7.06 -2.99 22.06
C GLN A 302 7.38 -1.79 22.94
N ALA A 303 8.66 -1.46 23.11
CA ALA A 303 9.09 -0.28 23.89
C ALA A 303 8.56 1.04 23.29
N LEU A 304 8.50 1.16 21.97
CA LEU A 304 7.91 2.32 21.28
C LEU A 304 6.37 2.35 21.34
N GLY A 305 5.71 1.26 21.75
CA GLY A 305 4.25 1.18 21.86
C GLY A 305 3.50 1.37 20.55
N PHE A 306 4.15 1.13 19.38
CA PHE A 306 3.59 1.47 18.07
C PHE A 306 2.26 0.77 17.78
N ILE A 307 2.20 -0.54 18.03
CA ILE A 307 0.99 -1.35 17.81
C ILE A 307 -0.04 -1.08 18.91
N GLU A 308 0.40 -1.02 20.17
CA GLU A 308 -0.44 -0.83 21.35
C GLU A 308 -1.22 0.48 21.30
N ALA A 309 -0.57 1.58 20.91
CA ALA A 309 -1.24 2.87 20.75
C ALA A 309 -2.36 2.81 19.70
N SER A 310 -2.22 1.99 18.64
CA SER A 310 -3.26 1.85 17.63
C SER A 310 -4.51 1.11 18.12
N ARG A 311 -4.41 0.31 19.18
CA ARG A 311 -5.53 -0.43 19.81
C ARG A 311 -6.46 0.46 20.63
N ILE A 312 -5.99 1.65 20.99
CA ILE A 312 -6.76 2.56 21.84
C ILE A 312 -7.78 3.30 20.97
N TYR A 313 -9.05 3.08 21.28
CA TYR A 313 -10.16 3.75 20.60
C TYR A 313 -10.68 4.91 21.44
N PRO A 314 -10.94 6.09 20.83
CA PRO A 314 -11.61 7.19 21.54
C PRO A 314 -13.03 6.78 21.99
N PRO A 315 -13.55 7.42 23.05
CA PRO A 315 -14.84 7.04 23.65
C PRO A 315 -15.99 6.92 22.65
N GLN A 316 -16.09 7.85 21.71
CA GLN A 316 -17.14 7.86 20.68
C GLN A 316 -17.09 6.67 19.72
N CYS A 317 -15.94 6.01 19.58
CA CYS A 317 -15.82 4.81 18.75
C CYS A 317 -16.35 3.57 19.48
N ARG A 318 -16.31 3.55 20.81
CA ARG A 318 -16.75 2.38 21.62
C ARG A 318 -18.25 2.13 21.52
N SER A 319 -19.05 3.19 21.38
CA SER A 319 -20.52 3.11 21.23
C SER A 319 -21.00 3.21 19.77
N CYS A 320 -20.10 3.28 18.81
CA CYS A 320 -20.46 3.45 17.40
C CYS A 320 -20.95 2.12 16.81
N LYS A 321 -22.16 2.12 16.22
CA LYS A 321 -22.73 0.94 15.55
C LYS A 321 -21.86 0.42 14.39
N TRP A 322 -21.03 1.28 13.80
CA TRP A 322 -20.14 0.95 12.71
C TRP A 322 -18.72 0.56 13.14
N ALA A 323 -18.46 0.51 14.44
CA ALA A 323 -17.14 0.12 14.97
C ALA A 323 -16.65 -1.25 14.43
N PRO A 324 -17.50 -2.29 14.26
CA PRO A 324 -17.06 -3.57 13.71
C PRO A 324 -16.52 -3.51 12.28
N LEU A 325 -16.98 -2.55 11.47
CA LEU A 325 -16.54 -2.35 10.09
C LEU A 325 -15.43 -1.30 9.98
N CYS A 326 -15.62 -0.13 10.63
CA CYS A 326 -14.67 0.98 10.58
C CYS A 326 -13.35 0.65 11.29
N ARG A 327 -13.42 0.07 12.49
CA ARG A 327 -12.27 -0.32 13.32
C ARG A 327 -11.23 0.81 13.48
N GLY A 328 -11.65 2.08 13.34
CA GLY A 328 -10.78 3.25 13.46
C GLY A 328 -9.92 3.56 12.23
N GLY A 329 -9.84 2.68 11.25
CA GLY A 329 -9.05 2.88 10.04
C GLY A 329 -7.53 2.88 10.29
N CYS A 330 -6.77 3.40 9.31
CA CYS A 330 -5.32 3.53 9.42
C CYS A 330 -4.93 4.51 10.54
N ARG A 331 -3.88 4.17 11.29
CA ARG A 331 -3.29 5.05 12.31
C ARG A 331 -2.93 6.43 11.73
N ARG A 332 -2.43 6.47 10.49
CA ARG A 332 -1.99 7.69 9.79
C ARG A 332 -3.13 8.67 9.49
N ASP A 333 -4.37 8.16 9.41
CA ASP A 333 -5.58 8.96 9.20
C ASP A 333 -6.28 9.34 10.52
N ARG A 334 -5.77 8.92 11.67
CA ARG A 334 -6.35 9.28 12.97
C ARG A 334 -5.79 10.61 13.44
N LEU A 335 -6.67 11.48 13.92
CA LEU A 335 -6.28 12.80 14.39
C LEU A 335 -5.36 12.68 15.61
N ALA A 336 -4.27 13.42 15.63
CA ALA A 336 -3.43 13.53 16.80
C ALA A 336 -4.14 14.37 17.87
N MET A 337 -4.17 13.87 19.12
CA MET A 337 -4.74 14.58 20.26
C MET A 337 -3.62 15.33 21.01
N PRO A 338 -3.95 16.41 21.75
CA PRO A 338 -2.95 17.19 22.48
C PRO A 338 -2.11 16.40 23.50
N ASP A 339 -2.67 15.29 24.02
CA ASP A 339 -2.01 14.36 24.95
C ASP A 339 -1.15 13.28 24.24
N GLY A 340 -0.99 13.38 22.92
CA GLY A 340 -0.25 12.42 22.08
C GLY A 340 -1.05 11.14 21.77
N SER A 341 -2.27 10.99 22.25
CA SER A 341 -3.12 9.84 21.91
C SER A 341 -3.70 9.96 20.49
N LEU A 342 -4.25 8.86 19.97
CA LEU A 342 -4.92 8.83 18.69
C LEU A 342 -6.42 9.08 18.82
N GLY A 343 -6.90 10.13 18.18
CA GLY A 343 -8.31 10.49 18.09
C GLY A 343 -9.08 9.64 17.06
N VAL A 344 -10.20 10.17 16.60
CA VAL A 344 -11.01 9.55 15.53
C VAL A 344 -10.30 9.65 14.19
N ASN A 345 -10.68 8.77 13.28
CA ASN A 345 -10.27 8.86 11.88
C ASN A 345 -10.82 10.17 11.26
N ARG A 346 -9.99 10.88 10.51
CA ARG A 346 -10.36 12.16 9.84
C ARG A 346 -11.55 12.03 8.88
N TYR A 347 -11.83 10.82 8.42
CA TYR A 347 -12.97 10.50 7.54
C TYR A 347 -14.14 9.84 8.29
N CYS A 348 -14.26 10.03 9.59
CA CYS A 348 -15.25 9.35 10.43
C CYS A 348 -16.70 9.54 9.95
N GLY A 349 -17.11 10.76 9.60
CA GLY A 349 -18.44 11.05 9.07
C GLY A 349 -18.67 10.46 7.68
N ALA A 350 -17.62 10.46 6.83
CA ALA A 350 -17.66 9.82 5.52
C ALA A 350 -17.91 8.32 5.66
N PHE A 351 -17.18 7.63 6.53
CA PHE A 351 -17.38 6.20 6.79
C PHE A 351 -18.79 5.91 7.31
N ARG A 352 -19.27 6.66 8.29
CA ARG A 352 -20.62 6.47 8.83
C ARG A 352 -21.70 6.58 7.76
N SER A 353 -21.65 7.65 6.97
CA SER A 353 -22.61 7.91 5.88
C SER A 353 -22.48 6.89 4.75
N PHE A 354 -21.25 6.45 4.44
CA PHE A 354 -21.03 5.43 3.44
C PHE A 354 -21.54 4.05 3.88
N PHE A 355 -21.31 3.65 5.14
CA PHE A 355 -21.78 2.36 5.65
C PHE A 355 -23.32 2.31 5.71
N GLU A 356 -23.99 3.41 6.09
CA GLU A 356 -25.44 3.48 6.04
C GLU A 356 -25.99 3.27 4.62
N TYR A 357 -25.28 3.79 3.62
CA TYR A 357 -25.64 3.66 2.22
C TYR A 357 -25.31 2.29 1.63
N ALA A 358 -24.11 1.76 1.92
CA ALA A 358 -23.55 0.61 1.20
C ALA A 358 -23.81 -0.74 1.88
N VAL A 359 -23.89 -0.80 3.23
CA VAL A 359 -23.99 -2.08 3.95
C VAL A 359 -25.21 -2.91 3.58
N PRO A 360 -26.43 -2.36 3.41
CA PRO A 360 -27.56 -3.19 2.95
C PRO A 360 -27.29 -3.89 1.62
N LYS A 361 -26.68 -3.18 0.66
CA LYS A 361 -26.33 -3.66 -0.66
C LYS A 361 -25.15 -4.67 -0.62
N LEU A 362 -24.13 -4.41 0.22
CA LEU A 362 -23.03 -5.34 0.43
C LEU A 362 -23.52 -6.66 1.05
N MET A 363 -24.46 -6.62 1.97
CA MET A 363 -25.07 -7.83 2.55
C MET A 363 -25.82 -8.67 1.50
N GLU A 364 -26.44 -8.05 0.48
CA GLU A 364 -27.00 -8.78 -0.65
C GLU A 364 -25.91 -9.55 -1.42
N LEU A 365 -24.78 -8.88 -1.72
CA LEU A 365 -23.64 -9.51 -2.41
C LEU A 365 -23.00 -10.62 -1.56
N VAL A 366 -22.82 -10.39 -0.26
CA VAL A 366 -22.28 -11.43 0.64
C VAL A 366 -23.15 -12.69 0.57
N ARG A 367 -24.48 -12.57 0.65
CA ARG A 367 -25.38 -13.74 0.52
C ARG A 367 -25.26 -14.40 -0.85
N GLN A 368 -25.17 -13.61 -1.94
CA GLN A 368 -25.02 -14.12 -3.30
C GLN A 368 -23.73 -14.93 -3.49
N TYR A 369 -22.62 -14.44 -2.95
CA TYR A 369 -21.30 -15.04 -3.15
C TYR A 369 -20.87 -16.05 -2.07
N SER A 370 -21.51 -16.06 -0.88
CA SER A 370 -21.28 -17.07 0.16
C SER A 370 -22.07 -18.36 -0.07
N GLY A 371 -23.03 -18.37 -0.96
CA GLY A 371 -23.83 -19.55 -1.34
C GLY A 371 -23.28 -20.32 -2.52
N GLN A 372 -22.13 -19.91 -3.07
CA GLN A 372 -21.39 -20.58 -4.13
C GLN A 372 -20.16 -21.29 -3.57
#